data_39ae501fca76b665dd57898f05f7bc72
#
_entry.id   39ae501fca76b665dd57898f05f7bc72
#
_cell.length_a   1.000
_cell.length_b   1.000
_cell.length_c   1.000
_cell.angle_alpha   90.00
_cell.angle_beta   90.00
_cell.angle_gamma   90.00
#
_symmetry.space_group_name_H-M   'P 1'
#
loop_
_entity.id
_entity.type
_entity.pdbx_description
1 polymer ?
#
loop_
_entity_poly.entity_id
_entity_poly.type
_entity_poly.pdbx_seq_one_letter_code
_entity_poly.pdbx_strand_id
1 'polypeptide(L)'
;MKIRTIYLSIFLVFSLMLLSDEVAAQNWPGIRDSIYSETLKEKRIIQVILPKDYKAESGEKYEVLYVLDGEWYMEQVPFIYNFAMTSGYVPKCIFVLIPNTYVNSINLRDRDFSPTHINLDPPSGGADNFHAFLKNELIPYVEKKYPANGQKSLLGSSFSGLFAVYAFVKEPQLFQSYIASDPNLSWDNGYVNKLAGEKLPHFSEVSATLFIAGLNHTFHDMGSASMDSVLRAKAPGSIHWKCQIYSNETHYSVQHKAFYDGMRFSHLGYSDRHAEYHPMNGILRNDKPIKIYVPKEFPTVHYTTDGTEPTAKSPVLSPDSTITISAPAQFKIKSFSNRPLYDAISPGNEGNFSIGELLPADSKSKGIKNELSYLYFEGKWDTLPDFKSLKPAASGIVDKDFNVNKPKAEKSSAYLIKGYIEVPEDGYYVFYVNSEGGSKMYVGGKLFIELNGKPGSTSQSYALSLKRGFYSLRLELLRKKDAPDIQFLVFRTKTDNDNWWETEFLKL
;
A
#
# COMPACT_ATOMS: atom_id res chain seq x y z
N MET A 1 36.08 39.82 -53.85
CA MET A 1 36.27 39.20 -52.52
C MET A 1 35.06 39.25 -51.59
N LYS A 2 34.02 40.03 -51.86
CA LYS A 2 32.83 40.16 -50.99
C LYS A 2 31.68 39.17 -51.27
N ILE A 3 31.60 38.53 -52.43
CA ILE A 3 30.50 37.62 -52.78
C ILE A 3 30.74 36.17 -52.23
N ARG A 4 32.00 35.71 -52.14
CA ARG A 4 32.31 34.38 -51.60
C ARG A 4 32.03 34.26 -50.10
N THR A 5 32.16 35.34 -49.33
CA THR A 5 31.93 35.35 -47.88
C THR A 5 30.43 35.26 -47.54
N ILE A 6 29.55 35.81 -48.40
CA ILE A 6 28.08 35.76 -48.18
C ILE A 6 27.55 34.34 -48.40
N TYR A 7 28.05 33.63 -49.41
CA TYR A 7 27.62 32.24 -49.64
C TYR A 7 28.08 31.27 -48.55
N LEU A 8 29.29 31.49 -48.00
CA LEU A 8 29.78 30.67 -46.88
C LEU A 8 28.98 30.90 -45.59
N SER A 9 28.56 32.13 -45.33
CA SER A 9 27.73 32.47 -44.18
C SER A 9 26.32 31.94 -44.30
N ILE A 10 25.71 31.96 -45.49
CA ILE A 10 24.36 31.40 -45.75
C ILE A 10 24.42 29.87 -45.65
N PHE A 11 25.48 29.22 -46.16
CA PHE A 11 25.61 27.75 -46.03
C PHE A 11 25.86 27.32 -44.59
N LEU A 12 26.58 28.10 -43.78
CA LEU A 12 26.79 27.80 -42.35
C LEU A 12 25.48 27.97 -41.53
N VAL A 13 24.64 28.99 -41.84
CA VAL A 13 23.36 29.22 -41.20
C VAL A 13 22.34 28.14 -41.61
N PHE A 14 22.35 27.71 -42.89
CA PHE A 14 21.50 26.62 -43.36
C PHE A 14 21.94 25.24 -42.78
N SER A 15 23.26 25.03 -42.62
CA SER A 15 23.78 23.83 -41.95
C SER A 15 23.50 23.82 -40.46
N LEU A 16 23.48 24.98 -39.79
CA LEU A 16 23.06 25.09 -38.39
C LEU A 16 21.54 24.92 -38.19
N MET A 17 20.73 25.28 -39.19
CA MET A 17 19.27 25.05 -39.18
C MET A 17 18.92 23.56 -39.41
N LEU A 18 19.78 22.80 -40.08
CA LEU A 18 19.62 21.33 -40.26
C LEU A 18 20.08 20.51 -39.04
N LEU A 19 20.76 21.15 -38.08
CA LEU A 19 21.21 20.52 -36.83
C LEU A 19 20.29 20.80 -35.64
N SER A 20 19.18 21.55 -35.84
CA SER A 20 18.25 21.94 -34.78
C SER A 20 16.96 21.09 -34.70
N ASP A 21 16.87 20.01 -35.44
CA ASP A 21 15.78 19.02 -35.28
C ASP A 21 16.16 17.81 -34.39
N GLU A 22 17.16 17.94 -33.52
CA GLU A 22 17.06 17.23 -32.26
C GLU A 22 16.03 17.98 -31.40
N VAL A 23 14.74 17.76 -31.69
CA VAL A 23 13.72 17.84 -30.66
C VAL A 23 14.28 17.06 -29.49
N ALA A 24 14.61 17.75 -28.41
CA ALA A 24 15.10 17.15 -27.20
C ALA A 24 14.18 15.96 -26.94
N ALA A 25 14.67 14.75 -27.19
CA ALA A 25 13.91 13.53 -26.97
C ALA A 25 13.55 13.60 -25.50
N GLN A 26 12.28 13.89 -25.21
CA GLN A 26 11.77 13.95 -23.87
C GLN A 26 12.16 12.62 -23.24
N ASN A 27 13.06 12.62 -22.27
CA ASN A 27 13.56 11.41 -21.62
C ASN A 27 12.42 10.84 -20.78
N TRP A 28 11.54 10.12 -21.43
CA TRP A 28 10.43 9.43 -20.78
C TRP A 28 10.97 8.30 -19.92
N PRO A 29 10.53 8.17 -18.67
CA PRO A 29 11.01 7.10 -17.79
C PRO A 29 10.60 5.73 -18.31
N GLY A 30 11.48 4.74 -18.16
CA GLY A 30 11.20 3.35 -18.52
C GLY A 30 11.54 2.98 -19.97
N ILE A 31 10.86 1.97 -20.49
CA ILE A 31 11.11 1.36 -21.81
C ILE A 31 10.11 1.90 -22.82
N ARG A 32 10.58 2.63 -23.82
CA ARG A 32 9.74 3.00 -24.96
C ARG A 32 9.59 1.82 -25.91
N ASP A 33 8.36 1.44 -26.18
CA ASP A 33 8.02 0.30 -27.00
C ASP A 33 6.89 0.66 -27.98
N SER A 34 6.62 -0.20 -28.93
CA SER A 34 5.55 0.05 -29.89
C SER A 34 4.98 -1.22 -30.49
N ILE A 35 3.72 -1.16 -30.84
CA ILE A 35 2.99 -2.23 -31.53
C ILE A 35 2.26 -1.64 -32.75
N TYR A 36 2.30 -2.35 -33.90
CA TYR A 36 1.40 -2.03 -34.99
C TYR A 36 0.04 -2.66 -34.71
N SER A 37 -1.01 -1.86 -34.66
CA SER A 37 -2.37 -2.34 -34.45
C SER A 37 -3.04 -2.66 -35.80
N GLU A 38 -3.41 -3.91 -35.97
CA GLU A 38 -4.22 -4.34 -37.13
C GLU A 38 -5.67 -3.82 -37.02
N THR A 39 -6.18 -3.66 -35.80
CA THR A 39 -7.51 -3.09 -35.54
C THR A 39 -7.59 -1.62 -35.90
N LEU A 40 -6.60 -0.83 -35.43
CA LEU A 40 -6.56 0.63 -35.61
C LEU A 40 -5.86 1.05 -36.92
N LYS A 41 -5.15 0.12 -37.58
CA LYS A 41 -4.36 0.36 -38.81
C LYS A 41 -3.28 1.42 -38.63
N GLU A 42 -2.68 1.46 -37.44
CA GLU A 42 -1.67 2.45 -37.09
C GLU A 42 -0.66 1.92 -36.09
N LYS A 43 0.50 2.54 -35.98
CA LYS A 43 1.51 2.24 -34.98
C LYS A 43 1.14 2.93 -33.67
N ARG A 44 1.03 2.15 -32.58
CA ARG A 44 0.79 2.65 -31.23
C ARG A 44 2.10 2.60 -30.44
N ILE A 45 2.43 3.70 -29.80
CA ILE A 45 3.55 3.80 -28.88
C ILE A 45 3.04 3.48 -27.49
N ILE A 46 3.84 2.79 -26.70
CA ILE A 46 3.63 2.59 -25.28
C ILE A 46 4.91 2.88 -24.51
N GLN A 47 4.77 3.28 -23.26
CA GLN A 47 5.88 3.43 -22.33
C GLN A 47 5.69 2.44 -21.18
N VAL A 48 6.68 1.56 -20.96
CA VAL A 48 6.60 0.52 -19.95
C VAL A 48 7.57 0.81 -18.83
N ILE A 49 7.08 0.88 -17.59
CA ILE A 49 7.90 1.10 -16.41
C ILE A 49 7.79 -0.14 -15.52
N LEU A 50 8.90 -0.80 -15.29
CA LEU A 50 9.02 -1.95 -14.40
C LEU A 50 9.25 -1.48 -12.95
N PRO A 51 8.97 -2.32 -11.92
CA PRO A 51 9.34 -2.01 -10.55
C PRO A 51 10.83 -1.71 -10.40
N LYS A 52 11.19 -0.76 -9.51
CA LYS A 52 12.59 -0.31 -9.33
C LYS A 52 13.56 -1.43 -8.96
N ASP A 53 13.08 -2.42 -8.25
CA ASP A 53 13.84 -3.59 -7.78
C ASP A 53 13.64 -4.83 -8.66
N TYR A 54 13.07 -4.66 -9.86
CA TYR A 54 12.88 -5.75 -10.81
C TYR A 54 14.21 -6.43 -11.16
N LYS A 55 14.19 -7.76 -11.10
CA LYS A 55 15.30 -8.63 -11.50
C LYS A 55 14.73 -9.72 -12.40
N ALA A 56 15.25 -9.82 -13.62
CA ALA A 56 14.74 -10.78 -14.60
C ALA A 56 14.85 -12.23 -14.14
N GLU A 57 15.89 -12.54 -13.35
CA GLU A 57 16.16 -13.86 -12.81
C GLU A 57 15.30 -14.26 -11.62
N SER A 58 14.57 -13.33 -11.00
CA SER A 58 13.72 -13.62 -9.82
C SER A 58 12.51 -14.50 -10.14
N GLY A 59 12.04 -14.47 -11.39
CA GLY A 59 10.78 -15.11 -11.77
C GLY A 59 9.52 -14.43 -11.22
N GLU A 60 9.68 -13.29 -10.51
CA GLU A 60 8.56 -12.52 -9.93
C GLU A 60 7.69 -11.93 -11.04
N LYS A 61 6.37 -12.02 -10.86
CA LYS A 61 5.38 -11.49 -11.79
C LYS A 61 4.53 -10.43 -11.10
N TYR A 62 4.11 -9.44 -11.89
CA TYR A 62 3.49 -8.22 -11.40
C TYR A 62 2.13 -7.97 -12.04
N GLU A 63 1.27 -7.28 -11.33
CA GLU A 63 0.07 -6.67 -11.89
C GLU A 63 0.45 -5.61 -12.93
N VAL A 64 -0.43 -5.36 -13.89
CA VAL A 64 -0.24 -4.34 -14.93
C VAL A 64 -1.27 -3.23 -14.76
N LEU A 65 -0.80 -1.99 -14.57
CA LEU A 65 -1.64 -0.80 -14.59
C LEU A 65 -1.53 -0.13 -15.96
N TYR A 66 -2.61 -0.21 -16.74
CA TYR A 66 -2.75 0.49 -18.02
C TYR A 66 -3.23 1.92 -17.78
N VAL A 67 -2.45 2.90 -18.21
CA VAL A 67 -2.69 4.32 -17.99
C VAL A 67 -2.95 4.99 -19.32
N LEU A 68 -4.17 5.45 -19.53
CA LEU A 68 -4.56 6.23 -20.70
C LEU A 68 -4.05 7.66 -20.59
N ASP A 69 -3.97 8.41 -21.71
CA ASP A 69 -3.32 9.74 -21.76
C ASP A 69 -1.89 9.67 -21.21
N GLY A 70 -1.14 8.61 -21.57
CA GLY A 70 0.12 8.25 -20.95
C GLY A 70 1.17 9.35 -20.94
N GLU A 71 1.20 10.23 -21.93
CA GLU A 71 2.12 11.36 -22.01
C GLU A 71 1.92 12.40 -20.88
N TRP A 72 0.69 12.49 -20.34
CA TRP A 72 0.37 13.43 -19.26
C TRP A 72 0.63 12.86 -17.87
N TYR A 73 0.62 11.52 -17.73
CA TYR A 73 0.65 10.85 -16.43
C TYR A 73 1.90 10.04 -16.16
N MET A 74 2.90 10.08 -17.05
CA MET A 74 4.07 9.20 -16.96
C MET A 74 4.94 9.43 -15.72
N GLU A 75 4.95 10.62 -15.15
CA GLU A 75 5.67 10.92 -13.91
C GLU A 75 4.76 10.79 -12.68
N GLN A 76 3.53 11.27 -12.79
CA GLN A 76 2.60 11.41 -11.67
C GLN A 76 2.08 10.05 -11.20
N VAL A 77 1.60 9.19 -12.11
CA VAL A 77 0.98 7.92 -11.73
C VAL A 77 1.99 6.96 -11.10
N PRO A 78 3.20 6.75 -11.66
CA PRO A 78 4.21 5.94 -10.98
C PRO A 78 4.63 6.49 -9.63
N PHE A 79 4.71 7.81 -9.47
CA PHE A 79 5.03 8.44 -8.18
C PHE A 79 3.96 8.15 -7.12
N ILE A 80 2.68 8.41 -7.45
CA ILE A 80 1.54 8.18 -6.54
C ILE A 80 1.45 6.70 -6.16
N TYR A 81 1.58 5.82 -7.16
CA TYR A 81 1.52 4.38 -6.93
C TYR A 81 2.66 3.88 -6.04
N ASN A 82 3.90 4.31 -6.32
CA ASN A 82 5.05 3.94 -5.51
C ASN A 82 4.92 4.40 -4.07
N PHE A 83 4.30 5.57 -3.83
CA PHE A 83 3.98 6.02 -2.48
C PHE A 83 2.98 5.07 -1.78
N ALA A 84 1.89 4.69 -2.46
CA ALA A 84 0.92 3.74 -1.92
C ALA A 84 1.54 2.33 -1.70
N MET A 85 2.42 1.89 -2.60
CA MET A 85 3.14 0.62 -2.51
C MET A 85 4.09 0.59 -1.31
N THR A 86 4.92 1.63 -1.11
CA THR A 86 5.84 1.70 0.03
C THR A 86 5.10 1.79 1.38
N SER A 87 3.86 2.23 1.36
CA SER A 87 2.96 2.23 2.51
C SER A 87 2.22 0.89 2.72
N GLY A 88 2.43 -0.10 1.84
CA GLY A 88 1.84 -1.44 1.94
C GLY A 88 0.37 -1.53 1.50
N TYR A 89 -0.16 -0.52 0.80
CA TYR A 89 -1.58 -0.47 0.38
C TYR A 89 -1.87 -1.11 -0.97
N VAL A 90 -0.86 -1.26 -1.81
CA VAL A 90 -0.98 -1.83 -3.16
C VAL A 90 0.24 -2.70 -3.48
N PRO A 91 0.11 -3.75 -4.31
CA PRO A 91 1.22 -4.60 -4.70
C PRO A 91 2.17 -3.86 -5.67
N LYS A 92 3.36 -4.40 -5.90
CA LYS A 92 4.23 -3.95 -7.00
C LYS A 92 3.53 -4.12 -8.34
N CYS A 93 3.71 -3.18 -9.26
CA CYS A 93 3.11 -3.28 -10.59
C CYS A 93 4.02 -2.80 -11.71
N ILE A 94 3.68 -3.23 -12.92
CA ILE A 94 4.18 -2.71 -14.20
C ILE A 94 3.23 -1.62 -14.64
N PHE A 95 3.75 -0.46 -15.04
CA PHE A 95 2.94 0.58 -15.68
C PHE A 95 3.07 0.45 -17.20
N VAL A 96 1.94 0.43 -17.88
CA VAL A 96 1.84 0.54 -19.34
C VAL A 96 1.12 1.83 -19.66
N LEU A 97 1.89 2.87 -19.92
CA LEU A 97 1.40 4.18 -20.29
C LEU A 97 1.10 4.20 -21.78
N ILE A 98 -0.10 4.61 -22.16
CA ILE A 98 -0.60 4.63 -23.53
C ILE A 98 -0.79 6.07 -23.95
N PRO A 99 0.19 6.68 -24.64
CA PRO A 99 0.07 8.04 -25.17
C PRO A 99 -0.98 8.13 -26.26
N ASN A 100 -1.49 9.33 -26.47
CA ASN A 100 -2.38 9.62 -27.58
C ASN A 100 -1.64 9.55 -28.92
N THR A 101 -2.36 9.22 -29.97
CA THR A 101 -1.83 9.17 -31.35
C THR A 101 -2.20 10.45 -32.10
N TYR A 102 -1.23 10.95 -32.85
CA TYR A 102 -1.40 12.12 -33.72
C TYR A 102 -1.23 11.70 -35.17
N VAL A 103 -2.20 12.07 -36.01
CA VAL A 103 -2.15 11.89 -37.46
C VAL A 103 -2.35 13.26 -38.11
N ASN A 104 -1.41 13.70 -38.95
CA ASN A 104 -1.42 15.05 -39.54
C ASN A 104 -1.64 16.16 -38.52
N SER A 105 -0.97 16.07 -37.36
CA SER A 105 -1.10 16.99 -36.22
C SER A 105 -2.46 16.98 -35.51
N ILE A 106 -3.40 16.13 -35.90
CA ILE A 106 -4.68 15.95 -35.23
C ILE A 106 -4.52 14.91 -34.13
N ASN A 107 -4.84 15.27 -32.87
CA ASN A 107 -4.90 14.34 -31.76
C ASN A 107 -6.13 13.42 -31.91
N LEU A 108 -5.91 12.12 -31.96
CA LEU A 108 -6.98 11.13 -32.11
C LEU A 108 -7.58 10.67 -30.78
N ARG A 109 -7.32 11.39 -29.70
CA ARG A 109 -7.81 11.09 -28.36
C ARG A 109 -9.33 10.93 -28.31
N ASP A 110 -10.05 11.86 -28.90
CA ASP A 110 -11.52 11.85 -28.87
C ASP A 110 -12.10 10.70 -29.70
N ARG A 111 -11.43 10.33 -30.82
CA ARG A 111 -11.76 9.11 -31.57
C ARG A 111 -11.66 7.87 -30.68
N ASP A 112 -10.52 7.71 -29.99
CA ASP A 112 -10.21 6.49 -29.25
C ASP A 112 -11.06 6.33 -27.98
N PHE A 113 -11.47 7.44 -27.37
CA PHE A 113 -12.11 7.39 -26.06
C PHE A 113 -13.62 7.64 -26.05
N SER A 114 -14.21 8.06 -27.16
CA SER A 114 -15.66 8.24 -27.23
C SER A 114 -16.40 7.03 -27.83
N PRO A 115 -17.49 6.55 -27.17
CA PRO A 115 -18.21 5.36 -27.60
C PRO A 115 -19.14 5.59 -28.81
N THR A 116 -19.52 6.83 -29.07
CA THR A 116 -20.46 7.18 -30.14
C THR A 116 -19.88 8.28 -31.02
N HIS A 117 -20.26 8.25 -32.28
CA HIS A 117 -19.89 9.31 -33.21
C HIS A 117 -20.83 10.52 -33.04
N ILE A 118 -20.24 11.68 -32.84
CA ILE A 118 -20.90 12.96 -32.98
C ILE A 118 -20.07 13.82 -33.94
N ASN A 119 -20.75 14.74 -34.66
CA ASN A 119 -20.05 15.61 -35.61
C ASN A 119 -19.16 16.60 -34.89
N LEU A 120 -17.92 16.20 -34.66
CA LEU A 120 -16.84 16.97 -34.11
C LEU A 120 -15.58 16.85 -34.95
N ASP A 121 -14.75 17.87 -34.89
CA ASP A 121 -13.37 17.85 -35.37
C ASP A 121 -12.46 18.09 -34.15
N PRO A 122 -11.69 17.12 -33.69
CA PRO A 122 -11.32 15.83 -34.30
C PRO A 122 -12.42 14.74 -34.26
N PRO A 123 -12.21 13.63 -35.02
CA PRO A 123 -13.20 12.56 -35.14
C PRO A 123 -13.49 11.87 -33.80
N SER A 124 -14.70 11.35 -33.64
CA SER A 124 -15.19 10.66 -32.45
C SER A 124 -15.81 9.29 -32.78
N GLY A 125 -16.12 8.47 -31.76
CA GLY A 125 -16.88 7.23 -31.91
C GLY A 125 -16.06 5.99 -32.23
N GLY A 126 -14.75 5.97 -31.90
CA GLY A 126 -13.88 4.82 -32.16
C GLY A 126 -13.54 3.97 -30.92
N ALA A 127 -14.22 4.19 -29.79
CA ALA A 127 -13.93 3.46 -28.54
C ALA A 127 -14.06 1.94 -28.67
N ASP A 128 -14.93 1.44 -29.55
CA ASP A 128 -15.04 0.00 -29.83
C ASP A 128 -13.77 -0.59 -30.44
N ASN A 129 -13.18 0.11 -31.41
CA ASN A 129 -11.93 -0.31 -32.02
C ASN A 129 -10.76 -0.19 -31.05
N PHE A 130 -10.74 0.87 -30.22
CA PHE A 130 -9.71 1.03 -29.21
C PHE A 130 -9.82 -0.03 -28.10
N HIS A 131 -11.03 -0.40 -27.69
CA HIS A 131 -11.28 -1.51 -26.78
C HIS A 131 -10.78 -2.85 -27.38
N ALA A 132 -11.09 -3.09 -28.64
CA ALA A 132 -10.64 -4.30 -29.37
C ALA A 132 -9.11 -4.34 -29.48
N PHE A 133 -8.45 -3.20 -29.76
CA PHE A 133 -6.99 -3.07 -29.72
C PHE A 133 -6.42 -3.44 -28.34
N LEU A 134 -6.96 -2.88 -27.26
CA LEU A 134 -6.51 -3.22 -25.91
C LEU A 134 -6.64 -4.73 -25.65
N LYS A 135 -7.83 -5.29 -25.91
CA LYS A 135 -8.16 -6.68 -25.59
C LYS A 135 -7.35 -7.68 -26.43
N ASN A 136 -7.31 -7.48 -27.73
CA ASN A 136 -6.85 -8.52 -28.66
C ASN A 136 -5.38 -8.36 -29.04
N GLU A 137 -4.80 -7.18 -28.85
CA GLU A 137 -3.44 -6.87 -29.32
C GLU A 137 -2.53 -6.41 -28.18
N LEU A 138 -2.84 -5.31 -27.48
CA LEU A 138 -1.94 -4.73 -26.51
C LEU A 138 -1.78 -5.60 -25.25
N ILE A 139 -2.87 -6.05 -24.64
CA ILE A 139 -2.82 -6.87 -23.43
C ILE A 139 -2.04 -8.17 -23.69
N PRO A 140 -2.34 -8.97 -24.73
CA PRO A 140 -1.57 -10.16 -25.06
C PRO A 140 -0.09 -9.88 -25.34
N TYR A 141 0.21 -8.76 -26.01
CA TYR A 141 1.59 -8.35 -26.26
C TYR A 141 2.37 -8.09 -24.96
N VAL A 142 1.76 -7.32 -24.01
CA VAL A 142 2.36 -7.00 -22.72
C VAL A 142 2.54 -8.28 -21.88
N GLU A 143 1.52 -9.12 -21.78
CA GLU A 143 1.58 -10.37 -21.00
C GLU A 143 2.61 -11.37 -21.54
N LYS A 144 2.88 -11.35 -22.83
CA LYS A 144 3.92 -12.19 -23.47
C LYS A 144 5.33 -11.64 -23.25
N LYS A 145 5.51 -10.31 -23.28
CA LYS A 145 6.82 -9.66 -23.31
C LYS A 145 7.34 -9.28 -21.92
N TYR A 146 6.46 -9.00 -21.00
CA TYR A 146 6.79 -8.51 -19.66
C TYR A 146 6.30 -9.49 -18.58
N PRO A 147 6.88 -9.46 -17.36
CA PRO A 147 6.55 -10.41 -16.29
C PRO A 147 5.18 -10.10 -15.64
N ALA A 148 4.11 -10.18 -16.41
CA ALA A 148 2.75 -9.95 -15.94
C ALA A 148 2.18 -11.19 -15.22
N ASN A 149 1.37 -10.96 -14.16
CA ASN A 149 0.72 -12.02 -13.38
C ASN A 149 -0.76 -12.26 -13.75
N GLY A 150 -1.24 -11.59 -14.80
CA GLY A 150 -2.63 -11.66 -15.27
C GLY A 150 -3.58 -10.69 -14.59
N GLN A 151 -3.22 -10.09 -13.45
CA GLN A 151 -4.00 -9.00 -12.86
C GLN A 151 -3.73 -7.69 -13.59
N LYS A 152 -4.79 -6.95 -13.87
CA LYS A 152 -4.69 -5.70 -14.64
C LYS A 152 -5.75 -4.69 -14.23
N SER A 153 -5.35 -3.43 -14.26
CA SER A 153 -6.21 -2.28 -13.95
C SER A 153 -6.13 -1.25 -15.08
N LEU A 154 -7.23 -0.53 -15.31
CA LEU A 154 -7.31 0.56 -16.29
C LEU A 154 -7.56 1.89 -15.58
N LEU A 155 -6.77 2.91 -15.93
CA LEU A 155 -6.85 4.24 -15.35
C LEU A 155 -6.98 5.30 -16.42
N GLY A 156 -7.92 6.24 -16.25
CA GLY A 156 -8.13 7.37 -17.13
C GLY A 156 -8.76 8.58 -16.44
N SER A 157 -8.69 9.75 -17.09
CA SER A 157 -9.27 10.99 -16.60
C SER A 157 -10.01 11.74 -17.72
N SER A 158 -11.11 12.42 -17.38
CA SER A 158 -11.89 13.17 -18.37
C SER A 158 -12.41 12.26 -19.51
N PHE A 159 -11.99 12.45 -20.76
CA PHE A 159 -12.33 11.58 -21.88
C PHE A 159 -11.76 10.15 -21.73
N SER A 160 -10.54 10.00 -21.28
CA SER A 160 -10.02 8.66 -20.99
C SER A 160 -10.68 8.04 -19.77
N GLY A 161 -11.21 8.83 -18.84
CA GLY A 161 -12.11 8.39 -17.78
C GLY A 161 -13.46 7.91 -18.32
N LEU A 162 -14.05 8.59 -19.32
CA LEU A 162 -15.22 8.14 -20.06
C LEU A 162 -14.97 6.74 -20.67
N PHE A 163 -13.83 6.59 -21.35
CA PHE A 163 -13.46 5.29 -21.93
C PHE A 163 -13.27 4.21 -20.85
N ALA A 164 -12.65 4.53 -19.71
CA ALA A 164 -12.48 3.54 -18.64
C ALA A 164 -13.84 3.03 -18.10
N VAL A 165 -14.82 3.93 -17.91
CA VAL A 165 -16.18 3.52 -17.54
C VAL A 165 -16.89 2.78 -18.66
N TYR A 166 -16.71 3.21 -19.91
CA TYR A 166 -17.25 2.52 -21.07
C TYR A 166 -16.71 1.08 -21.18
N ALA A 167 -15.40 0.90 -21.04
CA ALA A 167 -14.77 -0.42 -21.07
C ALA A 167 -15.30 -1.35 -19.96
N PHE A 168 -15.52 -0.80 -18.74
CA PHE A 168 -16.18 -1.51 -17.65
C PHE A 168 -17.59 -1.96 -18.03
N VAL A 169 -18.41 -1.08 -18.58
CA VAL A 169 -19.79 -1.41 -18.97
C VAL A 169 -19.84 -2.38 -20.14
N LYS A 170 -18.88 -2.30 -21.06
CA LYS A 170 -18.82 -3.16 -22.24
C LYS A 170 -18.36 -4.57 -21.90
N GLU A 171 -17.27 -4.71 -21.15
CA GLU A 171 -16.65 -5.99 -20.82
C GLU A 171 -15.96 -5.93 -19.45
N PRO A 172 -16.73 -6.01 -18.34
CA PRO A 172 -16.23 -5.75 -16.99
C PRO A 172 -15.13 -6.72 -16.54
N GLN A 173 -15.04 -7.92 -17.13
CA GLN A 173 -14.01 -8.92 -16.80
C GLN A 173 -12.66 -8.66 -17.49
N LEU A 174 -12.56 -7.69 -18.41
CA LEU A 174 -11.31 -7.42 -19.13
C LEU A 174 -10.22 -6.90 -18.17
N PHE A 175 -10.60 -6.07 -17.19
CA PHE A 175 -9.74 -5.61 -16.10
C PHE A 175 -10.39 -5.94 -14.77
N GLN A 176 -9.57 -6.20 -13.74
CA GLN A 176 -10.06 -6.37 -12.37
C GLN A 176 -10.47 -5.04 -11.73
N SER A 177 -9.94 -3.92 -12.25
CA SER A 177 -10.26 -2.60 -11.73
C SER A 177 -10.27 -1.52 -12.82
N TYR A 178 -11.19 -0.57 -12.64
CA TYR A 178 -11.36 0.60 -13.48
C TYR A 178 -11.37 1.85 -12.61
N ILE A 179 -10.48 2.80 -12.91
CA ILE A 179 -10.31 4.05 -12.15
C ILE A 179 -10.56 5.21 -13.11
N ALA A 180 -11.61 5.98 -12.85
CA ALA A 180 -12.01 7.12 -13.66
C ALA A 180 -12.00 8.40 -12.83
N SER A 181 -11.13 9.34 -13.18
CA SER A 181 -11.05 10.66 -12.56
C SER A 181 -11.84 11.66 -13.37
N ASP A 182 -12.86 12.24 -12.76
CA ASP A 182 -13.73 13.28 -13.32
C ASP A 182 -14.15 13.00 -14.78
N PRO A 183 -14.74 11.79 -15.03
CA PRO A 183 -15.03 11.30 -16.37
C PRO A 183 -16.15 12.07 -17.03
N ASN A 184 -16.04 12.32 -18.35
CA ASN A 184 -17.09 12.99 -19.14
C ASN A 184 -18.24 12.04 -19.49
N LEU A 185 -19.02 11.61 -18.50
CA LEU A 185 -20.15 10.69 -18.67
C LEU A 185 -21.42 11.36 -19.23
N SER A 186 -21.40 12.68 -19.42
CA SER A 186 -22.45 13.42 -20.13
C SER A 186 -22.37 13.28 -21.66
N TRP A 187 -21.27 12.71 -22.18
CA TRP A 187 -21.06 12.48 -23.62
C TRP A 187 -22.30 11.84 -24.27
N ASP A 188 -22.70 12.43 -25.39
CA ASP A 188 -23.84 11.99 -26.20
C ASP A 188 -25.11 11.68 -25.35
N ASN A 189 -25.54 12.71 -24.62
CA ASN A 189 -26.72 12.64 -23.75
C ASN A 189 -26.65 11.51 -22.71
N GLY A 190 -25.44 11.22 -22.18
CA GLY A 190 -25.22 10.20 -21.16
C GLY A 190 -25.31 8.78 -21.70
N TYR A 191 -24.82 8.54 -22.89
CA TYR A 191 -24.85 7.23 -23.55
C TYR A 191 -24.33 6.10 -22.66
N VAL A 192 -23.18 6.29 -22.00
CA VAL A 192 -22.56 5.26 -21.15
C VAL A 192 -23.42 4.98 -19.92
N ASN A 193 -24.08 5.99 -19.34
CA ASN A 193 -24.99 5.82 -18.20
C ASN A 193 -26.23 5.01 -18.58
N LYS A 194 -26.80 5.24 -19.76
CA LYS A 194 -27.92 4.46 -20.29
C LYS A 194 -27.50 3.01 -20.51
N LEU A 195 -26.36 2.80 -21.19
CA LEU A 195 -25.82 1.47 -21.46
C LEU A 195 -25.52 0.71 -20.14
N ALA A 196 -24.99 1.38 -19.12
CA ALA A 196 -24.79 0.82 -17.79
C ALA A 196 -26.10 0.35 -17.15
N GLY A 197 -27.16 1.16 -17.30
CA GLY A 197 -28.50 0.80 -16.83
C GLY A 197 -29.07 -0.47 -17.45
N GLU A 198 -28.68 -0.80 -18.67
CA GLU A 198 -29.06 -2.02 -19.40
C GLU A 198 -28.18 -3.22 -19.03
N LYS A 199 -26.87 -3.02 -18.88
CA LYS A 199 -25.88 -4.10 -18.75
C LYS A 199 -25.65 -4.59 -17.33
N LEU A 200 -25.66 -3.67 -16.32
CA LEU A 200 -25.34 -4.01 -14.94
C LEU A 200 -26.14 -5.16 -14.34
N PRO A 201 -27.47 -5.30 -14.59
CA PRO A 201 -28.23 -6.44 -14.07
C PRO A 201 -27.73 -7.82 -14.51
N HIS A 202 -26.91 -7.87 -15.57
CA HIS A 202 -26.37 -9.11 -16.13
C HIS A 202 -24.93 -9.43 -15.65
N PHE A 203 -24.39 -8.66 -14.70
CA PHE A 203 -23.01 -8.81 -14.20
C PHE A 203 -22.92 -9.66 -12.91
N SER A 204 -23.91 -10.51 -12.61
CA SER A 204 -23.93 -11.30 -11.36
C SER A 204 -22.71 -12.20 -11.14
N GLU A 205 -22.11 -12.70 -12.23
CA GLU A 205 -20.94 -13.59 -12.18
C GLU A 205 -19.59 -12.83 -12.32
N VAL A 206 -19.64 -11.51 -12.42
CA VAL A 206 -18.43 -10.68 -12.63
C VAL A 206 -17.95 -10.13 -11.31
N SER A 207 -16.66 -10.30 -11.01
CA SER A 207 -15.97 -9.61 -9.91
C SER A 207 -15.06 -8.54 -10.49
N ALA A 208 -15.40 -7.28 -10.28
CA ALA A 208 -14.59 -6.13 -10.71
C ALA A 208 -14.78 -4.95 -9.75
N THR A 209 -13.83 -4.02 -9.76
CA THR A 209 -13.94 -2.76 -9.03
C THR A 209 -14.10 -1.59 -10.00
N LEU A 210 -14.95 -0.63 -9.64
CA LEU A 210 -15.12 0.62 -10.36
C LEU A 210 -15.02 1.80 -9.38
N PHE A 211 -14.02 2.65 -9.57
CA PHE A 211 -13.86 3.88 -8.82
C PHE A 211 -14.07 5.10 -9.73
N ILE A 212 -15.03 5.94 -9.38
CA ILE A 212 -15.33 7.18 -10.08
C ILE A 212 -15.11 8.34 -9.13
N ALA A 213 -14.24 9.26 -9.48
CA ALA A 213 -14.02 10.51 -8.76
C ALA A 213 -14.63 11.68 -9.53
N GLY A 214 -15.09 12.72 -8.84
CA GLY A 214 -15.58 13.95 -9.44
C GLY A 214 -15.54 15.13 -8.48
N LEU A 215 -15.87 16.30 -8.97
CA LEU A 215 -15.96 17.56 -8.22
C LEU A 215 -17.43 17.86 -7.91
N ASN A 216 -17.71 18.73 -6.93
CA ASN A 216 -19.09 19.09 -6.58
C ASN A 216 -19.94 19.49 -7.79
N HIS A 217 -19.41 20.35 -8.68
CA HIS A 217 -20.13 20.81 -9.85
C HIS A 217 -20.06 19.83 -11.02
N THR A 218 -18.87 19.28 -11.36
CA THR A 218 -18.73 18.35 -12.49
C THR A 218 -19.41 17.02 -12.23
N PHE A 219 -19.56 16.60 -10.97
CA PHE A 219 -20.23 15.35 -10.62
C PHE A 219 -21.67 15.28 -11.19
N HIS A 220 -22.38 16.40 -11.21
CA HIS A 220 -23.67 16.52 -11.87
C HIS A 220 -23.54 16.82 -13.36
N ASP A 221 -22.79 17.83 -13.72
CA ASP A 221 -22.72 18.38 -15.09
C ASP A 221 -22.07 17.39 -16.08
N MET A 222 -21.08 16.62 -15.61
CA MET A 222 -20.41 15.59 -16.40
C MET A 222 -21.03 14.20 -16.26
N GLY A 223 -22.18 14.03 -15.61
CA GLY A 223 -22.98 12.81 -15.59
C GLY A 223 -22.59 11.74 -14.57
N SER A 224 -21.60 11.99 -13.70
CA SER A 224 -21.20 11.03 -12.66
C SER A 224 -22.28 10.77 -11.61
N ALA A 225 -23.10 11.78 -11.27
CA ALA A 225 -24.27 11.62 -10.39
C ALA A 225 -25.32 10.66 -10.98
N SER A 226 -25.54 10.72 -12.30
CA SER A 226 -26.42 9.78 -13.00
C SER A 226 -25.86 8.36 -12.94
N MET A 227 -24.55 8.17 -13.15
CA MET A 227 -23.90 6.86 -13.02
C MET A 227 -23.99 6.32 -11.59
N ASP A 228 -23.76 7.15 -10.55
CA ASP A 228 -23.91 6.75 -9.15
C ASP A 228 -25.34 6.24 -8.87
N SER A 229 -26.35 6.94 -9.39
CA SER A 229 -27.76 6.53 -9.28
C SER A 229 -28.02 5.19 -9.97
N VAL A 230 -27.47 4.97 -11.16
CA VAL A 230 -27.59 3.71 -11.90
C VAL A 230 -26.91 2.57 -11.15
N LEU A 231 -25.70 2.79 -10.62
CA LEU A 231 -24.95 1.79 -9.85
C LEU A 231 -25.70 1.41 -8.58
N ARG A 232 -26.23 2.37 -7.81
CA ARG A 232 -27.04 2.11 -6.60
C ARG A 232 -28.27 1.26 -6.89
N ALA A 233 -28.91 1.50 -8.02
CA ALA A 233 -30.15 0.81 -8.38
C ALA A 233 -29.92 -0.58 -9.00
N LYS A 234 -28.80 -0.80 -9.67
CA LYS A 234 -28.66 -1.94 -10.61
C LYS A 234 -27.35 -2.73 -10.48
N ALA A 235 -26.31 -2.25 -9.78
CA ALA A 235 -25.10 -3.00 -9.66
C ALA A 235 -25.29 -4.24 -8.77
N PRO A 236 -24.91 -5.44 -9.23
CA PRO A 236 -24.94 -6.64 -8.40
C PRO A 236 -23.87 -6.57 -7.31
N GLY A 237 -24.03 -7.34 -6.22
CA GLY A 237 -23.11 -7.36 -5.08
C GLY A 237 -21.67 -7.85 -5.42
N SER A 238 -21.50 -8.47 -6.57
CA SER A 238 -20.19 -8.90 -7.09
C SER A 238 -19.35 -7.74 -7.66
N ILE A 239 -19.97 -6.61 -7.96
CA ILE A 239 -19.30 -5.38 -8.40
C ILE A 239 -19.04 -4.49 -7.19
N HIS A 240 -17.75 -4.27 -6.89
CA HIS A 240 -17.33 -3.31 -5.88
C HIS A 240 -17.15 -1.94 -6.53
N TRP A 241 -17.96 -0.97 -6.13
CA TRP A 241 -17.88 0.35 -6.73
C TRP A 241 -17.96 1.48 -5.70
N LYS A 242 -17.36 2.63 -6.07
CA LYS A 242 -17.41 3.85 -5.27
C LYS A 242 -17.43 5.06 -6.18
N CYS A 243 -18.36 5.99 -5.92
CA CYS A 243 -18.34 7.34 -6.45
C CYS A 243 -17.89 8.30 -5.33
N GLN A 244 -16.81 9.05 -5.56
CA GLN A 244 -16.19 9.93 -4.57
C GLN A 244 -16.18 11.36 -5.06
N ILE A 245 -16.72 12.29 -4.25
CA ILE A 245 -16.68 13.73 -4.53
C ILE A 245 -15.55 14.38 -3.74
N TYR A 246 -14.78 15.25 -4.40
CA TYR A 246 -13.73 16.08 -3.82
C TYR A 246 -14.09 17.55 -3.95
N SER A 247 -14.44 18.20 -2.83
CA SER A 247 -15.03 19.54 -2.84
C SER A 247 -14.06 20.69 -3.09
N ASN A 248 -12.75 20.49 -2.81
CA ASN A 248 -11.74 21.56 -2.86
C ASN A 248 -10.68 21.31 -3.94
N GLU A 249 -11.10 20.74 -5.06
CA GLU A 249 -10.19 20.41 -6.17
C GLU A 249 -10.67 21.05 -7.46
N THR A 250 -9.78 21.08 -8.45
CA THR A 250 -10.07 21.44 -9.85
C THR A 250 -10.05 20.17 -10.71
N HIS A 251 -10.52 20.27 -11.95
CA HIS A 251 -10.46 19.16 -12.93
C HIS A 251 -9.05 18.57 -13.10
N TYR A 252 -8.01 19.37 -12.90
CA TYR A 252 -6.62 18.93 -13.00
C TYR A 252 -6.07 18.39 -11.66
N SER A 253 -6.38 19.04 -10.54
CA SER A 253 -5.83 18.63 -9.25
C SER A 253 -6.52 17.41 -8.64
N VAL A 254 -7.79 17.17 -8.96
CA VAL A 254 -8.54 16.00 -8.47
C VAL A 254 -7.90 14.68 -8.90
N GLN A 255 -7.18 14.67 -10.01
CA GLN A 255 -6.54 13.48 -10.57
C GLN A 255 -5.60 12.80 -9.55
N HIS A 256 -4.81 13.57 -8.79
CA HIS A 256 -3.89 13.02 -7.80
C HIS A 256 -4.62 12.25 -6.69
N LYS A 257 -5.70 12.83 -6.16
CA LYS A 257 -6.53 12.17 -5.13
C LYS A 257 -7.30 11.00 -5.71
N ALA A 258 -7.89 11.18 -6.89
CA ALA A 258 -8.65 10.14 -7.58
C ALA A 258 -7.79 8.91 -7.88
N PHE A 259 -6.56 9.11 -8.34
CA PHE A 259 -5.65 8.02 -8.65
C PHE A 259 -5.20 7.32 -7.37
N TYR A 260 -4.78 8.05 -6.35
CA TYR A 260 -4.38 7.47 -5.07
C TYR A 260 -5.51 6.66 -4.42
N ASP A 261 -6.68 7.26 -4.26
CA ASP A 261 -7.82 6.60 -3.62
C ASP A 261 -8.40 5.48 -4.48
N GLY A 262 -8.42 5.64 -5.80
CA GLY A 262 -8.84 4.61 -6.74
C GLY A 262 -7.93 3.38 -6.72
N MET A 263 -6.63 3.57 -6.68
CA MET A 263 -5.65 2.47 -6.57
C MET A 263 -5.82 1.72 -5.24
N ARG A 264 -6.00 2.43 -4.12
CA ARG A 264 -6.28 1.81 -2.82
C ARG A 264 -7.61 1.06 -2.81
N PHE A 265 -8.66 1.67 -3.39
CA PHE A 265 -9.97 1.03 -3.52
C PHE A 265 -9.90 -0.24 -4.39
N SER A 266 -9.06 -0.23 -5.41
CA SER A 266 -8.82 -1.39 -6.29
C SER A 266 -8.20 -2.58 -5.55
N HIS A 267 -7.55 -2.33 -4.40
CA HIS A 267 -6.82 -3.33 -3.61
C HIS A 267 -7.31 -3.40 -2.17
N LEU A 268 -8.62 -3.22 -1.96
CA LEU A 268 -9.20 -3.34 -0.62
C LEU A 268 -8.81 -4.67 0.04
N GLY A 269 -8.33 -4.57 1.27
CA GLY A 269 -7.88 -5.72 2.06
C GLY A 269 -6.49 -6.26 1.69
N TYR A 270 -5.82 -5.71 0.67
CA TYR A 270 -4.43 -6.04 0.40
C TYR A 270 -3.51 -5.52 1.52
N SER A 271 -2.56 -6.35 1.92
CA SER A 271 -1.41 -5.95 2.74
C SER A 271 -0.24 -6.87 2.44
N ASP A 272 0.94 -6.30 2.20
CA ASP A 272 2.22 -7.01 2.12
C ASP A 272 2.89 -7.14 3.49
N ARG A 273 2.30 -6.54 4.53
CA ARG A 273 2.75 -6.57 5.92
C ARG A 273 1.86 -7.49 6.75
N HIS A 274 2.46 -8.07 7.78
CA HIS A 274 1.66 -8.73 8.82
C HIS A 274 0.72 -7.70 9.44
N ALA A 275 -0.59 -7.98 9.41
CA ALA A 275 -1.54 -7.17 10.13
C ALA A 275 -1.18 -7.19 11.62
N GLU A 276 -1.04 -6.03 12.22
CA GLU A 276 -0.72 -5.88 13.64
C GLU A 276 -1.98 -5.64 14.46
N TYR A 277 -1.96 -6.13 15.68
CA TYR A 277 -2.95 -5.81 16.70
C TYR A 277 -2.25 -5.75 18.06
N HIS A 278 -2.76 -4.95 18.96
CA HIS A 278 -2.11 -4.76 20.25
C HIS A 278 -3.10 -4.85 21.41
N PRO A 279 -2.67 -5.49 22.53
CA PRO A 279 -1.49 -6.34 22.65
C PRO A 279 -1.65 -7.63 21.85
N MET A 280 -0.53 -8.16 21.32
CA MET A 280 -0.54 -9.40 20.53
C MET A 280 -0.64 -10.65 21.42
N ASN A 281 -0.07 -10.59 22.61
CA ASN A 281 -0.09 -11.68 23.59
C ASN A 281 -0.38 -11.12 24.97
N GLY A 282 -0.76 -11.98 25.92
CA GLY A 282 -0.92 -11.50 27.28
C GLY A 282 -1.25 -12.56 28.32
N ILE A 283 -1.01 -12.17 29.59
CA ILE A 283 -1.51 -12.89 30.77
C ILE A 283 -2.62 -12.05 31.38
N LEU A 284 -3.84 -12.56 31.27
CA LEU A 284 -5.06 -11.92 31.76
C LEU A 284 -5.29 -12.25 33.23
N ARG A 285 -5.91 -11.33 33.94
CA ARG A 285 -6.50 -11.61 35.27
C ARG A 285 -7.94 -12.08 35.08
N ASN A 286 -8.38 -12.99 35.94
CA ASN A 286 -9.75 -13.51 35.90
C ASN A 286 -10.84 -12.42 36.06
N ASP A 287 -10.49 -11.34 36.76
CA ASP A 287 -11.40 -10.24 37.10
C ASP A 287 -11.33 -9.03 36.14
N LYS A 288 -10.35 -9.02 35.22
CA LYS A 288 -10.12 -7.85 34.36
C LYS A 288 -9.83 -8.25 32.92
N PRO A 289 -10.75 -8.00 31.99
CA PRO A 289 -10.52 -8.23 30.56
C PRO A 289 -9.49 -7.23 30.01
N ILE A 290 -8.94 -7.55 28.84
CA ILE A 290 -8.09 -6.65 28.08
C ILE A 290 -8.72 -6.32 26.72
N LYS A 291 -8.54 -5.11 26.24
CA LYS A 291 -8.97 -4.71 24.90
C LYS A 291 -7.82 -4.88 23.91
N ILE A 292 -8.14 -5.45 22.76
CA ILE A 292 -7.26 -5.55 21.59
C ILE A 292 -7.76 -4.56 20.55
N TYR A 293 -6.86 -3.90 19.83
CA TYR A 293 -7.18 -3.01 18.73
C TYR A 293 -6.26 -3.25 17.53
N VAL A 294 -6.72 -2.88 16.34
CA VAL A 294 -5.93 -2.86 15.09
C VAL A 294 -5.59 -1.40 14.78
N PRO A 295 -4.28 -1.05 14.61
CA PRO A 295 -3.88 0.29 14.20
C PRO A 295 -4.46 0.73 12.85
N LYS A 296 -4.63 2.05 12.65
CA LYS A 296 -5.24 2.66 11.45
C LYS A 296 -4.51 2.35 10.15
N GLU A 297 -3.24 2.05 10.22
CA GLU A 297 -2.37 1.77 9.10
C GLU A 297 -2.69 0.43 8.43
N PHE A 298 -3.41 -0.45 9.13
CA PHE A 298 -3.74 -1.77 8.63
C PHE A 298 -5.15 -1.82 8.02
N PRO A 299 -5.40 -2.75 7.09
CA PRO A 299 -6.73 -2.96 6.57
C PRO A 299 -7.65 -3.57 7.64
N THR A 300 -8.94 -3.59 7.35
CA THR A 300 -9.91 -4.40 8.10
C THR A 300 -9.48 -5.86 8.10
N VAL A 301 -9.47 -6.50 9.28
CA VAL A 301 -9.09 -7.88 9.44
C VAL A 301 -10.25 -8.74 9.89
N HIS A 302 -10.22 -10.02 9.53
CA HIS A 302 -11.07 -11.05 10.10
C HIS A 302 -10.31 -11.77 11.21
N TYR A 303 -11.01 -12.22 12.26
CA TYR A 303 -10.36 -12.84 13.40
C TYR A 303 -11.07 -14.10 13.90
N THR A 304 -10.32 -14.91 14.65
CA THR A 304 -10.81 -16.01 15.48
C THR A 304 -10.19 -15.91 16.87
N THR A 305 -10.80 -16.53 17.87
CA THR A 305 -10.32 -16.55 19.26
C THR A 305 -10.00 -17.96 19.76
N ASP A 306 -10.21 -18.96 18.92
CA ASP A 306 -10.08 -20.40 19.22
C ASP A 306 -8.88 -21.07 18.50
N GLY A 307 -8.06 -20.27 17.80
CA GLY A 307 -6.89 -20.74 17.07
C GLY A 307 -7.19 -21.30 15.67
N THR A 308 -8.45 -21.36 15.25
CA THR A 308 -8.77 -21.70 13.86
C THR A 308 -8.33 -20.61 12.89
N GLU A 309 -8.02 -20.96 11.64
CA GLU A 309 -7.66 -19.97 10.62
C GLU A 309 -8.86 -19.08 10.27
N PRO A 310 -8.70 -17.74 10.33
CA PRO A 310 -9.75 -16.83 9.87
C PRO A 310 -10.11 -17.05 8.41
N THR A 311 -11.37 -16.90 8.08
CA THR A 311 -11.91 -16.91 6.73
C THR A 311 -12.57 -15.56 6.43
N ALA A 312 -12.90 -15.29 5.17
CA ALA A 312 -13.65 -14.09 4.78
C ALA A 312 -15.06 -14.01 5.40
N LYS A 313 -15.53 -15.09 6.06
CA LYS A 313 -16.81 -15.15 6.81
C LYS A 313 -16.62 -14.99 8.32
N SER A 314 -15.40 -15.02 8.83
CA SER A 314 -15.10 -14.83 10.24
C SER A 314 -15.46 -13.42 10.70
N PRO A 315 -15.68 -13.19 12.01
CA PRO A 315 -15.94 -11.87 12.55
C PRO A 315 -14.89 -10.84 12.12
N VAL A 316 -15.32 -9.59 11.99
CA VAL A 316 -14.50 -8.48 11.46
C VAL A 316 -14.06 -7.56 12.59
N LEU A 317 -12.80 -7.16 12.55
CA LEU A 317 -12.23 -6.10 13.39
C LEU A 317 -11.67 -5.00 12.48
N SER A 318 -12.36 -3.86 12.46
CA SER A 318 -11.96 -2.70 11.67
C SER A 318 -10.89 -1.89 12.38
N PRO A 319 -10.03 -1.16 11.67
CA PRO A 319 -9.15 -0.16 12.28
C PRO A 319 -9.95 0.78 13.20
N ASP A 320 -9.35 1.21 14.30
CA ASP A 320 -9.97 2.02 15.37
C ASP A 320 -11.11 1.35 16.16
N SER A 321 -11.45 0.12 15.85
CA SER A 321 -12.35 -0.67 16.70
C SER A 321 -11.57 -1.54 17.68
N THR A 322 -12.24 -2.01 18.72
CA THR A 322 -11.62 -2.88 19.73
C THR A 322 -12.45 -4.14 19.95
N ILE A 323 -11.76 -5.20 20.35
CA ILE A 323 -12.38 -6.41 20.89
C ILE A 323 -11.90 -6.65 22.30
N THR A 324 -12.78 -7.11 23.17
CA THR A 324 -12.48 -7.44 24.58
C THR A 324 -12.20 -8.92 24.71
N ILE A 325 -11.03 -9.25 25.26
CA ILE A 325 -10.64 -10.62 25.61
C ILE A 325 -10.73 -10.80 27.13
N SER A 326 -11.61 -11.68 27.59
CA SER A 326 -11.89 -11.96 29.00
C SER A 326 -11.59 -13.39 29.42
N ALA A 327 -11.21 -14.25 28.48
CA ALA A 327 -10.91 -15.68 28.70
C ALA A 327 -9.63 -16.07 27.93
N PRO A 328 -9.01 -17.21 28.25
CA PRO A 328 -7.92 -17.75 27.43
C PRO A 328 -8.31 -17.82 25.96
N ALA A 329 -7.43 -17.36 25.08
CA ALA A 329 -7.69 -17.30 23.65
C ALA A 329 -6.42 -17.54 22.83
N GLN A 330 -6.57 -18.28 21.74
CA GLN A 330 -5.61 -18.32 20.64
C GLN A 330 -6.14 -17.40 19.55
N PHE A 331 -5.68 -16.15 19.58
CA PHE A 331 -6.19 -15.09 18.72
C PHE A 331 -5.43 -15.11 17.40
N LYS A 332 -6.18 -15.19 16.30
CA LYS A 332 -5.61 -15.10 14.95
C LYS A 332 -6.33 -14.03 14.16
N ILE A 333 -5.57 -13.30 13.36
CA ILE A 333 -6.11 -12.32 12.41
C ILE A 333 -5.58 -12.55 11.01
N LYS A 334 -6.38 -12.18 10.01
CA LYS A 334 -5.99 -12.15 8.61
C LYS A 334 -6.80 -11.10 7.86
N SER A 335 -6.17 -10.35 6.96
CA SER A 335 -6.87 -9.53 5.97
C SER A 335 -7.20 -10.37 4.73
N PHE A 336 -8.30 -10.01 4.07
CA PHE A 336 -8.71 -10.65 2.82
C PHE A 336 -8.86 -9.58 1.76
N SER A 337 -8.12 -9.73 0.68
CA SER A 337 -8.19 -8.84 -0.46
C SER A 337 -9.47 -9.08 -1.26
N ASN A 338 -10.00 -8.04 -1.88
CA ASN A 338 -11.01 -8.19 -2.92
C ASN A 338 -10.50 -8.89 -4.21
N ARG A 339 -9.20 -9.24 -4.23
CA ARG A 339 -8.55 -10.01 -5.29
C ARG A 339 -7.94 -11.29 -4.72
N PRO A 340 -8.53 -12.47 -4.98
CA PRO A 340 -8.12 -13.74 -4.37
C PRO A 340 -6.63 -14.10 -4.55
N LEU A 341 -6.00 -13.65 -5.64
CA LEU A 341 -4.56 -13.85 -5.84
C LEU A 341 -3.73 -13.34 -4.67
N TYR A 342 -4.13 -12.23 -4.07
CA TYR A 342 -3.40 -11.57 -2.98
C TYR A 342 -3.73 -12.14 -1.60
N ASP A 343 -4.83 -12.85 -1.42
CA ASP A 343 -5.16 -13.50 -0.16
C ASP A 343 -4.12 -14.55 0.24
N ALA A 344 -3.50 -15.21 -0.76
CA ALA A 344 -2.49 -16.23 -0.52
C ALA A 344 -1.17 -15.65 0.00
N ILE A 345 -0.89 -14.37 -0.28
CA ILE A 345 0.36 -13.70 0.10
C ILE A 345 0.19 -12.71 1.26
N SER A 346 -1.06 -12.39 1.65
CA SER A 346 -1.33 -11.54 2.82
C SER A 346 -1.03 -12.33 4.10
N PRO A 347 0.03 -11.98 4.85
CA PRO A 347 0.39 -12.72 6.04
C PRO A 347 -0.59 -12.42 7.17
N GLY A 348 -1.11 -13.47 7.80
CA GLY A 348 -1.85 -13.38 9.05
C GLY A 348 -0.93 -13.11 10.24
N ASN A 349 -1.52 -12.87 11.39
CA ASN A 349 -0.80 -12.78 12.66
C ASN A 349 -1.55 -13.55 13.76
N GLU A 350 -0.81 -14.04 14.76
CA GLU A 350 -1.38 -14.81 15.83
C GLU A 350 -0.77 -14.48 17.18
N GLY A 351 -1.51 -14.74 18.25
CA GLY A 351 -1.04 -14.58 19.61
C GLY A 351 -1.88 -15.34 20.63
N ASN A 352 -1.34 -15.46 21.82
CA ASN A 352 -1.94 -16.26 22.87
C ASN A 352 -2.23 -15.43 24.10
N PHE A 353 -3.42 -15.60 24.64
CA PHE A 353 -3.85 -15.04 25.91
C PHE A 353 -4.13 -16.16 26.89
N SER A 354 -3.47 -16.13 28.03
CA SER A 354 -3.66 -17.06 29.15
C SER A 354 -4.20 -16.34 30.37
N ILE A 355 -4.72 -17.10 31.34
CA ILE A 355 -5.10 -16.57 32.64
C ILE A 355 -3.93 -16.73 33.59
N GLY A 356 -3.70 -15.72 34.42
CA GLY A 356 -2.69 -15.75 35.49
C GLY A 356 -2.96 -14.69 36.54
N GLU A 357 -2.15 -14.76 37.58
CA GLU A 357 -2.19 -13.74 38.63
C GLU A 357 -1.23 -12.59 38.34
N LEU A 358 -1.36 -11.50 39.14
CA LEU A 358 -0.37 -10.43 39.15
C LEU A 358 1.02 -10.99 39.43
N LEU A 359 1.95 -10.79 38.51
CA LEU A 359 3.35 -11.14 38.72
C LEU A 359 3.90 -10.32 39.88
N PRO A 360 4.55 -10.97 40.86
CA PRO A 360 5.15 -10.26 41.99
C PRO A 360 6.38 -9.48 41.52
N ALA A 361 6.62 -8.33 42.14
CA ALA A 361 7.88 -7.60 41.98
C ALA A 361 9.08 -8.39 42.49
N ASP A 362 10.27 -8.10 41.98
CA ASP A 362 11.50 -8.74 42.45
C ASP A 362 11.74 -8.43 43.92
N SER A 363 12.03 -9.45 44.73
CA SER A 363 12.13 -9.35 46.20
C SER A 363 13.29 -8.51 46.70
N LYS A 364 14.19 -8.03 45.83
CA LYS A 364 15.42 -7.31 46.19
C LYS A 364 15.34 -5.81 45.82
N SER A 365 14.29 -5.12 46.22
CA SER A 365 14.03 -3.74 45.74
C SER A 365 14.69 -2.62 46.58
N LYS A 366 15.40 -2.89 47.67
CA LYS A 366 16.06 -1.83 48.45
C LYS A 366 17.30 -1.30 47.73
N GLY A 367 17.28 -0.01 47.33
CA GLY A 367 18.40 0.69 46.72
C GLY A 367 18.50 0.49 45.18
N ILE A 368 17.49 -0.12 44.55
CA ILE A 368 17.42 -0.26 43.09
C ILE A 368 17.02 1.07 42.46
N LYS A 369 17.73 1.46 41.38
CA LYS A 369 17.38 2.60 40.55
C LYS A 369 16.56 2.13 39.35
N ASN A 370 15.59 2.95 38.96
CA ASN A 370 14.92 2.81 37.65
C ASN A 370 15.90 3.25 36.56
N GLU A 371 16.77 2.32 36.13
CA GLU A 371 17.84 2.61 35.19
C GLU A 371 18.15 1.37 34.37
N LEU A 372 18.29 1.56 33.07
CA LEU A 372 18.71 0.52 32.12
C LEU A 372 20.10 0.85 31.56
N SER A 373 20.98 -0.15 31.55
CA SER A 373 22.29 -0.06 30.92
C SER A 373 22.35 -0.91 29.68
N TYR A 374 23.16 -0.51 28.70
CA TYR A 374 23.34 -1.28 27.47
C TYR A 374 24.80 -1.66 27.22
N LEU A 375 24.97 -2.81 26.57
CA LEU A 375 26.19 -3.24 25.89
C LEU A 375 25.87 -3.27 24.40
N TYR A 376 26.74 -2.66 23.59
CA TYR A 376 26.64 -2.55 22.15
C TYR A 376 27.72 -3.41 21.48
N PHE A 377 27.32 -4.14 20.42
CA PHE A 377 28.17 -5.06 19.67
C PHE A 377 28.00 -4.81 18.16
N GLU A 378 29.10 -4.93 17.43
CA GLU A 378 29.13 -4.87 15.98
C GLU A 378 29.54 -6.21 15.37
N GLY A 379 28.84 -6.65 14.31
CA GLY A 379 29.16 -7.90 13.67
C GLY A 379 28.33 -8.18 12.41
N LYS A 380 28.41 -9.42 11.94
CA LYS A 380 27.59 -9.92 10.83
C LYS A 380 26.74 -11.07 11.39
N TRP A 381 25.49 -10.79 11.67
CA TRP A 381 24.56 -11.78 12.19
C TRP A 381 23.25 -11.72 11.43
N ASP A 382 22.69 -12.89 11.13
CA ASP A 382 21.35 -13.04 10.56
C ASP A 382 20.27 -13.27 11.64
N THR A 383 20.71 -13.75 12.82
CA THR A 383 19.90 -14.00 14.02
C THR A 383 20.61 -13.46 15.24
N LEU A 384 19.89 -13.37 16.39
CA LEU A 384 20.47 -12.93 17.66
C LEU A 384 21.74 -13.71 18.02
N PRO A 385 22.85 -13.02 18.29
CA PRO A 385 24.10 -13.69 18.64
C PRO A 385 24.10 -14.20 20.09
N ASP A 386 25.01 -15.12 20.42
CA ASP A 386 25.31 -15.44 21.82
C ASP A 386 26.16 -14.34 22.46
N PHE A 387 25.51 -13.48 23.21
CA PHE A 387 26.15 -12.32 23.87
C PHE A 387 27.22 -12.71 24.89
N LYS A 388 27.26 -13.96 25.37
CA LYS A 388 28.28 -14.43 26.33
C LYS A 388 29.64 -14.57 25.67
N SER A 389 29.67 -14.85 24.36
CA SER A 389 30.90 -15.06 23.58
C SER A 389 31.46 -13.78 22.99
N LEU A 390 30.77 -12.63 23.12
CA LEU A 390 31.09 -11.38 22.45
C LEU A 390 31.75 -10.39 23.39
N LYS A 391 32.69 -9.60 22.84
CA LYS A 391 33.25 -8.42 23.50
C LYS A 391 32.46 -7.18 23.05
N PRO A 392 31.90 -6.37 23.98
CA PRO A 392 31.19 -5.15 23.62
C PRO A 392 32.12 -4.12 23.00
N ALA A 393 31.61 -3.44 21.95
CA ALA A 393 32.28 -2.31 21.32
C ALA A 393 32.05 -1.00 22.07
N ALA A 394 30.89 -0.89 22.75
CA ALA A 394 30.52 0.24 23.60
C ALA A 394 29.56 -0.17 24.72
N SER A 395 29.41 0.70 25.72
CA SER A 395 28.46 0.55 26.81
C SER A 395 27.97 1.92 27.25
N GLY A 396 26.80 1.98 27.88
CA GLY A 396 26.23 3.21 28.42
C GLY A 396 24.93 2.98 29.17
N ILE A 397 24.26 4.08 29.48
CA ILE A 397 22.93 4.10 30.07
C ILE A 397 21.91 4.45 28.98
N VAL A 398 20.77 3.78 29.00
CA VAL A 398 19.65 4.05 28.09
C VAL A 398 18.96 5.33 28.58
N ASP A 399 18.76 6.29 27.68
CA ASP A 399 18.03 7.51 28.02
C ASP A 399 16.50 7.27 28.08
N LYS A 400 15.77 8.27 28.55
CA LYS A 400 14.32 8.25 28.73
C LYS A 400 13.53 7.99 27.42
N ASP A 401 14.14 8.26 26.26
CA ASP A 401 13.52 8.10 24.94
C ASP A 401 14.00 6.79 24.25
N PHE A 402 14.63 5.91 25.03
CA PHE A 402 15.24 4.66 24.55
C PHE A 402 16.27 4.87 23.44
N ASN A 403 16.89 6.07 23.38
CA ASN A 403 17.99 6.30 22.48
C ASN A 403 19.27 5.65 23.04
N VAL A 404 19.65 4.56 22.46
CA VAL A 404 21.01 4.04 22.59
C VAL A 404 21.86 4.86 21.62
N ASN A 405 22.64 5.86 22.09
CA ASN A 405 23.52 6.69 21.27
C ASN A 405 24.36 5.82 20.34
N LYS A 406 24.06 5.86 19.03
CA LYS A 406 24.60 4.95 18.02
C LYS A 406 25.66 5.64 17.20
N PRO A 407 26.87 5.07 17.08
CA PRO A 407 27.65 5.28 15.88
C PRO A 407 26.81 4.79 14.67
N LYS A 408 26.84 5.51 13.52
CA LYS A 408 26.26 5.00 12.27
C LYS A 408 26.93 3.66 11.97
N ALA A 409 26.21 2.56 12.18
CA ALA A 409 26.76 1.23 11.98
C ALA A 409 26.79 0.90 10.50
N GLU A 410 27.98 0.71 9.94
CA GLU A 410 28.19 0.14 8.60
C GLU A 410 27.88 -1.36 8.56
N LYS A 411 27.59 -1.98 9.70
CA LYS A 411 27.35 -3.40 9.92
C LYS A 411 26.08 -3.60 10.74
N SER A 412 25.61 -4.84 10.84
CA SER A 412 24.57 -5.20 11.82
C SER A 412 25.04 -4.89 13.24
N SER A 413 24.14 -4.46 14.09
CA SER A 413 24.42 -4.11 15.48
C SER A 413 23.50 -4.88 16.44
N ALA A 414 24.09 -5.36 17.54
CA ALA A 414 23.32 -6.04 18.58
C ALA A 414 23.43 -5.30 19.92
N TYR A 415 22.36 -5.36 20.69
CA TYR A 415 22.27 -4.70 22.00
C TYR A 415 21.86 -5.72 23.06
N LEU A 416 22.56 -5.70 24.17
CA LEU A 416 22.16 -6.38 25.40
C LEU A 416 21.86 -5.30 26.44
N ILE A 417 20.57 -5.09 26.74
CA ILE A 417 20.10 -4.08 27.68
C ILE A 417 19.66 -4.79 28.95
N LYS A 418 20.06 -4.27 30.11
CA LYS A 418 19.74 -4.81 31.42
C LYS A 418 19.56 -3.69 32.45
N GLY A 419 18.67 -3.94 33.39
CA GLY A 419 18.45 -3.06 34.53
C GLY A 419 17.11 -3.36 35.17
N TYR A 420 16.51 -2.33 35.75
CA TYR A 420 15.23 -2.43 36.42
C TYR A 420 14.28 -1.37 35.89
N ILE A 421 13.01 -1.72 35.82
CA ILE A 421 11.91 -0.81 35.57
C ILE A 421 11.06 -0.69 36.86
N GLU A 422 10.56 0.48 37.14
CA GLU A 422 9.63 0.71 38.23
C GLU A 422 8.19 0.64 37.71
N VAL A 423 7.39 -0.22 38.32
CA VAL A 423 5.95 -0.32 38.14
C VAL A 423 5.27 0.46 39.26
N PRO A 424 4.66 1.63 38.99
CA PRO A 424 4.16 2.52 40.03
C PRO A 424 2.89 2.03 40.73
N GLU A 425 2.09 1.20 40.08
CA GLU A 425 0.81 0.68 40.58
C GLU A 425 0.52 -0.69 40.04
N ASP A 426 -0.36 -1.46 40.71
CA ASP A 426 -0.88 -2.74 40.20
C ASP A 426 -1.69 -2.52 38.91
N GLY A 427 -1.44 -3.33 37.87
CA GLY A 427 -2.19 -3.18 36.63
C GLY A 427 -1.63 -3.95 35.45
N TYR A 428 -2.24 -3.69 34.27
CA TYR A 428 -1.71 -4.18 33.00
C TYR A 428 -0.66 -3.23 32.44
N TYR A 429 0.47 -3.81 32.04
CA TYR A 429 1.56 -3.13 31.35
C TYR A 429 1.83 -3.84 30.05
N VAL A 430 1.77 -3.11 28.94
CA VAL A 430 2.06 -3.63 27.63
C VAL A 430 3.48 -3.26 27.26
N PHE A 431 4.26 -4.26 26.94
CA PHE A 431 5.61 -4.16 26.43
C PHE A 431 5.56 -4.31 24.92
N TYR A 432 6.13 -3.38 24.21
CA TYR A 432 6.22 -3.40 22.75
C TYR A 432 7.68 -3.39 22.31
N VAL A 433 8.03 -4.27 21.39
CA VAL A 433 9.36 -4.34 20.76
C VAL A 433 9.18 -4.37 19.25
N ASN A 434 9.92 -3.53 18.54
CA ASN A 434 10.06 -3.58 17.09
C ASN A 434 11.54 -3.72 16.72
N SER A 435 11.90 -4.80 16.00
CA SER A 435 13.28 -5.09 15.61
C SER A 435 13.31 -6.06 14.43
N GLU A 436 13.82 -5.62 13.28
CA GLU A 436 13.90 -6.45 12.07
C GLU A 436 14.90 -7.62 12.18
N GLY A 437 15.87 -7.53 13.04
CA GLY A 437 16.93 -8.55 13.20
C GLY A 437 16.58 -9.67 14.15
N GLY A 438 15.59 -9.46 15.02
CA GLY A 438 15.20 -10.35 16.09
C GLY A 438 15.38 -9.74 17.48
N SER A 439 14.56 -10.22 18.44
CA SER A 439 14.59 -9.72 19.82
C SER A 439 14.16 -10.79 20.82
N LYS A 440 14.68 -10.68 22.04
CA LYS A 440 14.18 -11.38 23.23
C LYS A 440 13.97 -10.41 24.36
N MET A 441 12.83 -10.53 25.06
CA MET A 441 12.52 -9.73 26.23
C MET A 441 12.21 -10.61 27.42
N TYR A 442 12.89 -10.33 28.52
CA TYR A 442 12.68 -10.98 29.82
C TYR A 442 12.26 -9.95 30.84
N VAL A 443 11.24 -10.25 31.63
CA VAL A 443 10.77 -9.47 32.78
C VAL A 443 10.74 -10.36 34.00
N GLY A 444 11.34 -9.93 35.10
CA GLY A 444 11.47 -10.77 36.30
C GLY A 444 12.18 -12.12 36.02
N GLY A 445 13.13 -12.12 35.07
CA GLY A 445 13.87 -13.31 34.64
C GLY A 445 13.10 -14.28 33.72
N LYS A 446 11.82 -14.04 33.40
CA LYS A 446 11.00 -14.86 32.50
C LYS A 446 10.97 -14.28 31.09
N LEU A 447 11.10 -15.15 30.08
CA LEU A 447 10.98 -14.79 28.66
C LEU A 447 9.51 -14.59 28.29
N PHE A 448 9.18 -13.44 27.71
CA PHE A 448 7.84 -13.09 27.26
C PHE A 448 7.76 -12.75 25.75
N ILE A 449 8.77 -12.11 25.18
CA ILE A 449 8.84 -11.83 23.75
C ILE A 449 10.06 -12.54 23.17
N GLU A 450 9.84 -13.23 22.03
CA GLU A 450 10.90 -13.81 21.21
C GLU A 450 10.55 -13.64 19.73
N LEU A 451 11.31 -12.77 19.05
CA LEU A 451 11.24 -12.55 17.60
C LEU A 451 12.50 -13.14 16.97
N ASN A 452 12.33 -14.07 16.05
CA ASN A 452 13.45 -14.79 15.42
C ASN A 452 13.98 -14.13 14.15
N GLY A 453 13.65 -12.85 13.90
CA GLY A 453 14.13 -12.10 12.74
C GLY A 453 13.63 -12.63 11.40
N LYS A 454 12.49 -13.34 11.36
CA LYS A 454 11.85 -13.76 10.11
C LYS A 454 11.35 -12.52 9.36
N PRO A 455 11.48 -12.49 8.03
CA PRO A 455 10.93 -11.41 7.23
C PRO A 455 9.43 -11.23 7.51
N GLY A 456 8.99 -9.96 7.67
CA GLY A 456 7.58 -9.61 7.81
C GLY A 456 7.04 -9.55 9.25
N SER A 457 7.70 -10.14 10.26
CA SER A 457 7.32 -10.01 11.66
C SER A 457 8.40 -9.24 12.41
N THR A 458 8.28 -7.94 12.46
CA THR A 458 9.29 -7.03 13.05
C THR A 458 8.89 -6.53 14.42
N SER A 459 7.60 -6.60 14.77
CA SER A 459 7.07 -6.11 16.03
C SER A 459 6.36 -7.19 16.83
N GLN A 460 6.37 -7.05 18.14
CA GLN A 460 5.55 -7.84 19.06
C GLN A 460 5.19 -7.04 20.31
N SER A 461 4.00 -7.31 20.84
CA SER A 461 3.58 -6.74 22.11
C SER A 461 3.02 -7.79 23.06
N TYR A 462 3.30 -7.60 24.35
CA TYR A 462 2.88 -8.53 25.39
C TYR A 462 2.29 -7.77 26.59
N ALA A 463 1.07 -8.10 26.98
CA ALA A 463 0.42 -7.58 28.16
C ALA A 463 0.75 -8.44 29.39
N LEU A 464 1.35 -7.81 30.39
CA LEU A 464 1.64 -8.42 31.67
C LEU A 464 0.84 -7.76 32.79
N SER A 465 0.27 -8.56 33.64
CA SER A 465 -0.35 -8.10 34.87
C SER A 465 0.71 -8.04 35.98
N LEU A 466 1.11 -6.83 36.39
CA LEU A 466 2.22 -6.59 37.31
C LEU A 466 1.75 -5.96 38.62
N LYS A 467 2.34 -6.37 39.75
CA LYS A 467 2.24 -5.66 41.05
C LYS A 467 3.14 -4.44 41.06
N ARG A 468 2.78 -3.44 41.86
CA ARG A 468 3.66 -2.32 42.15
C ARG A 468 5.03 -2.78 42.65
N GLY A 469 6.11 -2.22 42.10
CA GLY A 469 7.48 -2.50 42.52
C GLY A 469 8.48 -2.49 41.37
N PHE A 470 9.67 -3.03 41.59
CA PHE A 470 10.74 -3.10 40.61
C PHE A 470 10.82 -4.48 39.97
N TYR A 471 11.06 -4.47 38.65
CA TYR A 471 11.23 -5.70 37.84
C TYR A 471 12.53 -5.64 37.07
N SER A 472 13.32 -6.72 37.15
CA SER A 472 14.47 -6.85 36.27
C SER A 472 13.99 -6.96 34.82
N LEU A 473 14.59 -6.14 33.96
CA LEU A 473 14.39 -6.15 32.51
C LEU A 473 15.68 -6.56 31.81
N ARG A 474 15.57 -7.49 30.88
CA ARG A 474 16.65 -7.86 29.96
C ARG A 474 16.10 -7.89 28.54
N LEU A 475 16.75 -7.11 27.65
CA LEU A 475 16.45 -7.11 26.22
C LEU A 475 17.68 -7.56 25.45
N GLU A 476 17.47 -8.46 24.50
CA GLU A 476 18.45 -8.88 23.50
C GLU A 476 17.89 -8.44 22.14
N LEU A 477 18.60 -7.57 21.42
CA LEU A 477 18.08 -6.93 20.23
C LEU A 477 19.12 -6.99 19.12
N LEU A 478 18.68 -7.30 17.91
CA LEU A 478 19.53 -7.28 16.71
C LEU A 478 18.93 -6.31 15.69
N ARG A 479 19.72 -5.33 15.26
CA ARG A 479 19.42 -4.44 14.14
C ARG A 479 20.26 -4.84 12.95
N LYS A 480 19.62 -5.20 11.84
CA LYS A 480 20.29 -5.45 10.57
C LYS A 480 20.85 -4.15 9.99
N LYS A 481 21.86 -4.25 9.13
CA LYS A 481 22.32 -3.11 8.34
C LYS A 481 21.16 -2.52 7.55
N ASP A 482 21.07 -1.19 7.50
CA ASP A 482 20.03 -0.43 6.80
C ASP A 482 18.59 -0.61 7.35
N ALA A 483 18.39 -1.39 8.42
CA ALA A 483 17.11 -1.53 9.10
C ALA A 483 16.73 -0.26 9.90
N PRO A 484 15.43 0.00 10.09
CA PRO A 484 14.95 1.05 10.98
C PRO A 484 15.50 0.92 12.40
N ASP A 485 15.41 2.00 13.16
CA ASP A 485 15.78 1.98 14.57
C ASP A 485 14.90 1.03 15.36
N ILE A 486 15.55 0.31 16.30
CA ILE A 486 14.84 -0.53 17.27
C ILE A 486 13.94 0.35 18.13
N GLN A 487 12.70 -0.07 18.32
CA GLN A 487 11.76 0.57 19.22
C GLN A 487 11.45 -0.36 20.39
N PHE A 488 11.48 0.21 21.58
CA PHE A 488 11.01 -0.46 22.79
C PHE A 488 10.15 0.53 23.59
N LEU A 489 8.93 0.12 23.90
CA LEU A 489 7.97 0.93 24.63
C LEU A 489 7.36 0.10 25.75
N VAL A 490 7.11 0.74 26.87
CA VAL A 490 6.31 0.17 27.96
C VAL A 490 5.25 1.18 28.33
N PHE A 491 4.00 0.75 28.35
CA PHE A 491 2.91 1.63 28.74
C PHE A 491 1.88 0.89 29.58
N ARG A 492 1.23 1.64 30.47
CA ARG A 492 0.14 1.15 31.28
C ARG A 492 -1.18 1.29 30.53
N THR A 493 -2.01 0.25 30.52
CA THR A 493 -3.38 0.36 30.05
C THR A 493 -4.27 0.89 31.17
N LYS A 494 -4.97 1.99 30.95
CA LYS A 494 -6.07 2.42 31.82
C LYS A 494 -7.29 1.57 31.49
N THR A 495 -7.64 0.65 32.35
CA THR A 495 -8.69 -0.35 32.13
C THR A 495 -10.09 0.22 32.06
N ASP A 496 -10.31 1.47 32.45
CA ASP A 496 -11.62 2.09 32.60
C ASP A 496 -11.99 3.06 31.47
N ASN A 497 -11.08 3.36 30.54
CA ASN A 497 -11.32 4.24 29.39
C ASN A 497 -11.25 3.50 28.07
N ASP A 498 -12.20 3.78 27.19
CA ASP A 498 -12.30 3.22 25.84
C ASP A 498 -11.18 3.70 24.89
N ASN A 499 -10.36 4.66 25.33
CA ASN A 499 -9.30 5.25 24.52
C ASN A 499 -7.93 4.66 24.88
N TRP A 500 -7.49 3.73 24.05
CA TRP A 500 -6.16 3.13 24.11
C TRP A 500 -5.01 4.15 24.00
N TRP A 501 -5.25 5.31 23.42
CA TRP A 501 -4.31 6.42 23.21
C TRP A 501 -4.03 7.25 24.46
N GLU A 502 -4.80 7.08 25.52
CA GLU A 502 -4.54 7.72 26.83
C GLU A 502 -3.59 6.89 27.71
N THR A 503 -2.60 6.28 27.10
CA THR A 503 -1.61 5.46 27.81
C THR A 503 -0.55 6.35 28.45
N GLU A 504 -0.23 6.10 29.72
CA GLU A 504 0.96 6.65 30.35
C GLU A 504 2.16 5.79 29.98
N PHE A 505 3.08 6.36 29.21
CA PHE A 505 4.38 5.71 28.98
C PHE A 505 5.14 5.67 30.31
N LEU A 506 5.64 4.48 30.67
CA LEU A 506 6.61 4.40 31.76
C LEU A 506 7.88 5.12 31.32
N LYS A 507 8.34 6.03 32.14
CA LYS A 507 9.70 6.58 32.02
C LYS A 507 10.67 5.44 32.31
N LEU A 508 11.41 5.06 31.30
CA LEU A 508 12.46 4.04 31.40
C LEU A 508 13.70 4.61 32.07
#